data_1386ca9ee8c591fb0c71279edccc82a8
#
_entry.id   1386ca9ee8c591fb0c71279edccc82a8
#
_cell.length_a   1.000
_cell.length_b   1.000
_cell.length_c   1.000
_cell.angle_alpha   90.00
_cell.angle_beta   90.00
_cell.angle_gamma   90.00
#
_symmetry.space_group_name_H-M   'P 1'
#
loop_
_entity.id
_entity.type
_entity.pdbx_description
1 polymer ?
#
loop_
_entity_poly.entity_id
_entity_poly.type
_entity_poly.pdbx_seq_one_letter_code
_entity_poly.pdbx_strand_id
1 'polypeptide(L)'
;DRRPIAESENQISFSPEKTNEDIFGIKDKAETIGQMKNIVQEEDIKEKENNNIETNTSLINSFDDLLKTCSSKKEIKLKYELEKNVNLVSFENKRIEISFNEDLDKDFIKDLSTKLFEWTNERWIISLSKTKGQPSKKEEEINQKKDLIESVKNSSIYKDILKSFPDAELFDVKPRKED
;
A
#
# COMPACT_ATOMS: atom_id res chain seq x y z
N ASP A 1 -25.52 -61.85 -2.34
CA ASP A 1 -26.92 -61.86 -2.76
C ASP A 1 -27.43 -60.43 -2.94
N ARG A 2 -27.58 -60.13 -4.19
CA ARG A 2 -28.62 -59.42 -4.94
C ARG A 2 -29.38 -58.27 -4.27
N ARG A 3 -29.09 -57.02 -4.72
CA ARG A 3 -29.90 -55.99 -5.44
C ARG A 3 -31.43 -55.89 -5.12
N PRO A 4 -32.17 -54.83 -5.50
CA PRO A 4 -31.89 -53.63 -6.29
C PRO A 4 -32.55 -52.29 -5.80
N ILE A 5 -32.07 -51.17 -6.29
CA ILE A 5 -32.58 -50.01 -7.07
C ILE A 5 -34.06 -49.59 -6.77
N ALA A 6 -34.20 -48.30 -6.49
CA ALA A 6 -35.35 -47.51 -6.97
C ALA A 6 -34.93 -46.05 -7.18
N GLU A 7 -34.91 -45.65 -8.44
CA GLU A 7 -34.99 -44.28 -8.96
C GLU A 7 -36.31 -43.63 -8.55
N SER A 8 -36.31 -42.37 -8.27
CA SER A 8 -37.47 -41.53 -8.53
C SER A 8 -37.02 -40.15 -9.03
N GLU A 9 -37.10 -40.01 -10.33
CA GLU A 9 -37.20 -38.76 -11.06
C GLU A 9 -38.36 -37.93 -10.53
N ASN A 10 -38.14 -36.64 -10.32
CA ASN A 10 -39.23 -35.69 -10.24
C ASN A 10 -38.97 -34.54 -11.20
N GLN A 11 -39.49 -34.71 -12.40
CA GLN A 11 -39.70 -33.69 -13.40
C GLN A 11 -40.78 -32.74 -12.89
N ILE A 12 -40.45 -31.45 -12.84
CA ILE A 12 -41.47 -30.40 -12.78
C ILE A 12 -41.44 -29.65 -14.09
N SER A 13 -42.48 -29.86 -14.82
CA SER A 13 -42.87 -29.32 -16.09
C SER A 13 -43.07 -27.80 -16.04
N PHE A 14 -42.53 -27.15 -17.05
CA PHE A 14 -42.91 -25.81 -17.50
C PHE A 14 -44.31 -25.85 -18.10
N SER A 15 -45.13 -24.85 -17.80
CA SER A 15 -46.26 -24.46 -18.61
C SER A 15 -46.47 -22.94 -18.57
N PRO A 16 -46.65 -22.32 -19.73
CA PRO A 16 -46.87 -20.86 -19.84
C PRO A 16 -48.37 -20.58 -20.00
N GLU A 17 -48.82 -19.47 -19.42
CA GLU A 17 -50.04 -18.70 -19.81
C GLU A 17 -50.24 -17.63 -18.70
N LYS A 18 -50.59 -16.39 -18.91
CA LYS A 18 -51.31 -15.65 -19.94
C LYS A 18 -51.02 -14.16 -19.79
N THR A 19 -51.01 -13.50 -20.88
CA THR A 19 -51.18 -12.06 -21.11
C THR A 19 -52.31 -11.43 -20.29
N ASN A 20 -52.06 -10.27 -19.75
CA ASN A 20 -53.08 -9.21 -19.68
C ASN A 20 -52.39 -7.85 -19.95
N GLU A 21 -52.65 -7.37 -21.17
CA GLU A 21 -52.69 -5.96 -21.48
C GLU A 21 -53.76 -5.30 -20.61
N ASP A 22 -53.43 -4.13 -20.09
CA ASP A 22 -54.25 -2.96 -20.24
C ASP A 22 -53.78 -1.79 -19.38
N ILE A 23 -53.50 -0.70 -20.08
CA ILE A 23 -53.89 0.67 -19.76
C ILE A 23 -53.05 1.37 -18.67
N PHE A 24 -52.17 2.24 -19.16
CA PHE A 24 -52.29 3.65 -18.79
C PHE A 24 -51.57 4.52 -19.86
N GLY A 25 -52.38 5.42 -20.44
CA GLY A 25 -52.07 6.32 -21.52
C GLY A 25 -50.88 7.22 -21.25
N ILE A 26 -50.00 7.20 -22.22
CA ILE A 26 -48.96 8.20 -22.35
C ILE A 26 -49.48 9.31 -23.26
N LYS A 27 -50.12 10.29 -22.67
CA LYS A 27 -50.20 11.63 -23.23
C LYS A 27 -49.53 12.53 -22.20
N ASP A 28 -48.49 13.23 -22.65
CA ASP A 28 -47.72 14.30 -22.03
C ASP A 28 -46.22 13.97 -21.87
N LYS A 29 -45.57 13.73 -23.03
CA LYS A 29 -44.11 13.71 -23.12
C LYS A 29 -43.53 14.80 -24.05
N ALA A 30 -44.29 15.85 -24.29
CA ALA A 30 -43.80 16.95 -25.14
C ALA A 30 -43.34 18.19 -24.35
N GLU A 31 -43.67 18.32 -23.08
CA GLU A 31 -43.33 19.54 -22.31
C GLU A 31 -42.07 19.41 -21.45
N THR A 32 -41.60 18.21 -21.17
CA THR A 32 -40.41 18.00 -20.31
C THR A 32 -39.08 18.17 -21.06
N ILE A 33 -39.06 18.14 -22.40
CA ILE A 33 -37.82 18.32 -23.17
C ILE A 33 -37.53 19.80 -23.43
N GLY A 34 -38.57 20.67 -23.37
CA GLY A 34 -38.41 22.13 -23.51
C GLY A 34 -37.81 22.81 -22.27
N GLN A 35 -38.03 22.27 -21.09
CA GLN A 35 -37.54 22.86 -19.83
C GLN A 35 -36.08 22.50 -19.54
N MET A 36 -35.56 21.41 -20.08
CA MET A 36 -34.13 21.06 -19.93
C MET A 36 -33.19 21.87 -20.84
N LYS A 37 -33.72 22.51 -21.91
CA LYS A 37 -32.87 23.34 -22.80
C LYS A 37 -32.66 24.76 -22.28
N ASN A 38 -33.46 25.25 -21.38
CA ASN A 38 -33.33 26.61 -20.84
C ASN A 38 -32.50 26.71 -19.54
N ILE A 39 -32.02 25.59 -19.00
CA ILE A 39 -31.14 25.60 -17.82
C ILE A 39 -29.66 25.61 -18.22
N VAL A 40 -29.34 25.47 -19.53
CA VAL A 40 -27.95 25.36 -20.00
C VAL A 40 -27.41 26.66 -20.61
N GLN A 41 -28.20 27.73 -20.63
CA GLN A 41 -27.74 29.01 -21.21
C GLN A 41 -28.11 30.19 -20.32
N GLU A 42 -27.52 30.28 -19.14
CA GLU A 42 -27.24 31.52 -18.41
C GLU A 42 -26.68 31.16 -17.04
N GLU A 43 -25.44 30.76 -16.97
CA GLU A 43 -24.62 31.07 -15.80
C GLU A 43 -23.20 31.37 -16.27
N ASP A 44 -22.90 32.64 -16.15
CA ASP A 44 -21.60 33.25 -16.25
C ASP A 44 -20.49 32.37 -15.65
N ILE A 45 -19.41 32.29 -16.41
CA ILE A 45 -18.10 31.84 -15.99
C ILE A 45 -17.66 32.71 -14.81
N LYS A 46 -18.08 32.36 -13.61
CA LYS A 46 -17.31 32.64 -12.41
C LYS A 46 -16.40 31.45 -12.22
N GLU A 47 -15.12 31.71 -12.37
CA GLU A 47 -14.04 30.92 -11.83
C GLU A 47 -14.44 30.43 -10.45
N LYS A 48 -15.04 29.25 -10.40
CA LYS A 48 -15.03 28.46 -9.17
C LYS A 48 -13.68 27.82 -9.13
N GLU A 49 -12.89 28.35 -8.22
CA GLU A 49 -11.76 27.69 -7.61
C GLU A 49 -11.92 26.18 -7.74
N ASN A 50 -10.95 25.58 -8.39
CA ASN A 50 -10.71 24.14 -8.37
C ASN A 50 -10.81 23.70 -6.91
N ASN A 51 -11.98 23.27 -6.46
CA ASN A 51 -12.03 22.24 -5.46
C ASN A 51 -11.42 21.01 -6.13
N ASN A 52 -10.12 20.99 -6.11
CA ASN A 52 -9.33 19.81 -6.16
C ASN A 52 -9.95 18.86 -5.14
N ILE A 53 -10.85 18.00 -5.59
CA ILE A 53 -10.96 16.69 -5.00
C ILE A 53 -9.59 16.11 -5.30
N GLU A 54 -8.63 16.42 -4.45
CA GLU A 54 -7.41 15.66 -4.32
C GLU A 54 -7.89 14.23 -4.09
N THR A 55 -8.03 13.50 -5.19
CA THR A 55 -7.86 12.07 -5.13
C THR A 55 -6.45 11.94 -4.56
N ASN A 56 -6.36 11.76 -3.24
CA ASN A 56 -5.12 11.49 -2.51
C ASN A 56 -4.53 10.17 -2.99
N THR A 57 -4.30 10.08 -4.29
CA THR A 57 -3.60 8.99 -4.93
C THR A 57 -2.13 9.23 -4.62
N SER A 58 -1.64 8.57 -3.61
CA SER A 58 -0.23 8.69 -3.23
C SER A 58 0.61 8.12 -4.38
N LEU A 59 1.42 8.98 -5.01
CA LEU A 59 2.42 8.53 -5.99
C LEU A 59 3.56 7.87 -5.21
N ILE A 60 3.65 6.56 -5.32
CA ILE A 60 4.69 5.76 -4.67
C ILE A 60 5.67 5.33 -5.76
N ASN A 61 6.77 6.06 -5.91
CA ASN A 61 7.77 5.81 -6.95
C ASN A 61 9.05 5.15 -6.41
N SER A 62 9.19 5.09 -5.10
CA SER A 62 10.35 4.48 -4.43
C SER A 62 9.95 3.76 -3.15
N PHE A 63 10.85 2.91 -2.65
CA PHE A 63 10.67 2.25 -1.36
C PHE A 63 10.60 3.26 -0.20
N ASP A 64 11.38 4.33 -0.27
CA ASP A 64 11.32 5.40 0.73
C ASP A 64 9.99 6.15 0.70
N ASP A 65 9.38 6.34 -0.47
CA ASP A 65 8.04 6.93 -0.58
C ASP A 65 6.96 6.01 0.01
N LEU A 66 7.13 4.70 -0.16
CA LEU A 66 6.28 3.71 0.50
C LEU A 66 6.36 3.83 2.02
N LEU A 67 7.57 3.92 2.60
CA LEU A 67 7.77 4.09 4.03
C LEU A 67 7.19 5.42 4.55
N LYS A 68 7.36 6.52 3.79
CA LYS A 68 6.74 7.81 4.11
C LYS A 68 5.22 7.73 4.07
N THR A 69 4.65 7.04 3.08
CA THR A 69 3.22 6.84 2.96
C THR A 69 2.67 6.03 4.13
N CYS A 70 3.34 4.95 4.53
CA CYS A 70 2.99 4.19 5.74
C CYS A 70 2.97 5.09 6.98
N SER A 71 3.96 5.98 7.12
CA SER A 71 4.01 6.93 8.24
C SER A 71 2.85 7.93 8.20
N SER A 72 2.55 8.51 7.04
CA SER A 72 1.47 9.49 6.83
C SER A 72 0.09 8.88 7.07
N LYS A 73 -0.10 7.63 6.65
CA LYS A 73 -1.35 6.87 6.84
C LYS A 73 -1.45 6.20 8.20
N LYS A 74 -0.43 6.36 9.07
CA LYS A 74 -0.35 5.78 10.42
C LYS A 74 -0.34 4.24 10.46
N GLU A 75 0.10 3.61 9.38
CA GLU A 75 0.27 2.16 9.29
C GLU A 75 1.62 1.74 9.90
N ILE A 76 1.71 1.85 11.22
CA ILE A 76 2.96 1.65 11.97
C ILE A 76 3.43 0.20 11.90
N LYS A 77 2.50 -0.76 11.99
CA LYS A 77 2.84 -2.19 11.89
C LYS A 77 3.46 -2.50 10.52
N LEU A 78 2.84 -2.05 9.45
CA LEU A 78 3.32 -2.28 8.09
C LEU A 78 4.69 -1.63 7.86
N LYS A 79 4.87 -0.40 8.35
CA LYS A 79 6.16 0.29 8.31
C LYS A 79 7.25 -0.48 9.04
N TYR A 80 6.96 -0.96 10.25
CA TYR A 80 7.92 -1.72 11.05
C TYR A 80 8.38 -3.00 10.34
N GLU A 81 7.44 -3.75 9.75
CA GLU A 81 7.76 -4.95 8.98
C GLU A 81 8.66 -4.63 7.77
N LEU A 82 8.33 -3.56 7.03
CA LEU A 82 9.11 -3.09 5.88
C LEU A 82 10.54 -2.67 6.27
N GLU A 83 10.71 -2.03 7.42
CA GLU A 83 12.02 -1.54 7.86
C GLU A 83 12.89 -2.64 8.47
N LYS A 84 12.28 -3.62 9.16
CA LYS A 84 13.02 -4.63 9.93
C LYS A 84 13.17 -5.96 9.20
N ASN A 85 12.06 -6.47 8.66
CA ASN A 85 11.97 -7.86 8.22
C ASN A 85 12.02 -8.03 6.69
N VAL A 86 12.00 -6.92 5.94
CA VAL A 86 12.00 -6.91 4.49
C VAL A 86 13.29 -6.34 3.94
N ASN A 87 13.88 -7.06 3.01
CA ASN A 87 15.04 -6.66 2.24
C ASN A 87 14.60 -6.39 0.80
N LEU A 88 14.79 -5.17 0.31
CA LEU A 88 14.41 -4.79 -1.03
C LEU A 88 15.33 -5.45 -2.05
N VAL A 89 14.76 -6.13 -3.05
CA VAL A 89 15.48 -6.68 -4.19
C VAL A 89 15.34 -5.76 -5.40
N SER A 90 14.10 -5.41 -5.75
CA SER A 90 13.80 -4.48 -6.84
C SER A 90 12.54 -3.68 -6.53
N PHE A 91 12.52 -2.44 -6.98
CA PHE A 91 11.37 -1.56 -6.92
C PHE A 91 11.12 -0.96 -8.30
N GLU A 92 10.01 -1.31 -8.89
CA GLU A 92 9.58 -0.83 -10.20
C GLU A 92 8.16 -0.25 -10.08
N ASN A 93 7.72 0.43 -11.14
CA ASN A 93 6.36 0.94 -11.15
C ASN A 93 5.34 -0.19 -10.99
N LYS A 94 4.57 -0.16 -9.92
CA LYS A 94 3.54 -1.15 -9.54
C LYS A 94 4.07 -2.57 -9.30
N ARG A 95 5.39 -2.73 -9.14
CA ARG A 95 6.01 -4.01 -8.84
C ARG A 95 7.09 -3.86 -7.79
N ILE A 96 7.02 -4.69 -6.78
CA ILE A 96 7.99 -4.74 -5.70
C ILE A 96 8.48 -6.17 -5.58
N GLU A 97 9.80 -6.36 -5.64
CA GLU A 97 10.42 -7.63 -5.35
C GLU A 97 11.18 -7.52 -4.02
N ILE A 98 10.84 -8.38 -3.09
CA ILE A 98 11.40 -8.39 -1.75
C ILE A 98 11.91 -9.78 -1.38
N SER A 99 12.97 -9.81 -0.60
CA SER A 99 13.31 -10.97 0.21
C SER A 99 12.99 -10.66 1.68
N PHE A 100 12.84 -11.67 2.49
CA PHE A 100 12.38 -11.51 3.86
C PHE A 100 13.11 -12.50 4.78
N ASN A 101 13.13 -12.17 6.06
CA ASN A 101 13.58 -13.05 7.12
C ASN A 101 12.42 -13.91 7.68
N GLU A 102 12.74 -14.86 8.55
CA GLU A 102 11.76 -15.79 9.13
C GLU A 102 10.76 -15.11 10.07
N ASP A 103 11.05 -13.89 10.53
CA ASP A 103 10.21 -13.10 11.43
C ASP A 103 9.06 -12.36 10.75
N LEU A 104 8.99 -12.37 9.41
CA LEU A 104 7.96 -11.66 8.67
C LEU A 104 6.57 -12.24 8.96
N ASP A 105 5.61 -11.36 9.23
CA ASP A 105 4.22 -11.74 9.44
C ASP A 105 3.65 -12.43 8.17
N LYS A 106 2.92 -13.53 8.36
CA LYS A 106 2.35 -14.31 7.25
C LYS A 106 1.32 -13.54 6.43
N ASP A 107 0.61 -12.62 7.07
CA ASP A 107 -0.41 -11.79 6.41
C ASP A 107 0.17 -10.52 5.79
N PHE A 108 1.46 -10.25 6.01
CA PHE A 108 2.12 -9.02 5.56
C PHE A 108 1.92 -8.73 4.06
N ILE A 109 2.10 -9.72 3.20
CA ILE A 109 1.97 -9.55 1.74
C ILE A 109 0.56 -9.14 1.35
N LYS A 110 -0.44 -9.75 1.99
CA LYS A 110 -1.86 -9.44 1.77
C LYS A 110 -2.18 -8.02 2.25
N ASP A 111 -1.72 -7.68 3.45
CA ASP A 111 -1.93 -6.36 4.04
C ASP A 111 -1.26 -5.27 3.20
N LEU A 112 -0.01 -5.48 2.79
CA LEU A 112 0.73 -4.56 1.93
C LEU A 112 0.02 -4.36 0.59
N SER A 113 -0.41 -5.45 -0.06
CA SER A 113 -1.13 -5.38 -1.34
C SER A 113 -2.45 -4.62 -1.22
N THR A 114 -3.20 -4.87 -0.15
CA THR A 114 -4.47 -4.20 0.12
C THR A 114 -4.25 -2.70 0.36
N LYS A 115 -3.26 -2.34 1.18
CA LYS A 115 -2.95 -0.95 1.48
C LYS A 115 -2.42 -0.18 0.28
N LEU A 116 -1.55 -0.79 -0.52
CA LEU A 116 -1.09 -0.20 -1.76
C LEU A 116 -2.26 0.10 -2.71
N PHE A 117 -3.20 -0.82 -2.83
CA PHE A 117 -4.40 -0.61 -3.63
C PHE A 117 -5.27 0.53 -3.06
N GLU A 118 -5.49 0.57 -1.74
CA GLU A 118 -6.24 1.64 -1.08
C GLU A 118 -5.61 3.03 -1.31
N TRP A 119 -4.28 3.13 -1.35
CA TRP A 119 -3.57 4.41 -1.46
C TRP A 119 -3.37 4.88 -2.88
N THR A 120 -3.16 3.95 -3.82
CA THR A 120 -2.84 4.28 -5.22
C THR A 120 -3.99 4.01 -6.17
N ASN A 121 -5.04 3.32 -5.74
CA ASN A 121 -6.13 2.78 -6.56
C ASN A 121 -5.64 1.91 -7.74
N GLU A 122 -4.44 1.34 -7.59
CA GLU A 122 -3.79 0.51 -8.60
C GLU A 122 -3.36 -0.83 -8.01
N ARG A 123 -3.36 -1.85 -8.84
CA ARG A 123 -2.88 -3.17 -8.42
C ARG A 123 -1.36 -3.23 -8.47
N TRP A 124 -0.78 -3.60 -7.34
CA TRP A 124 0.65 -3.81 -7.19
C TRP A 124 0.98 -5.31 -7.19
N ILE A 125 2.08 -5.66 -7.84
CA ILE A 125 2.61 -7.02 -7.85
C ILE A 125 3.71 -7.08 -6.81
N ILE A 126 3.54 -7.93 -5.79
CA ILE A 126 4.55 -8.17 -4.78
C ILE A 126 5.10 -9.57 -5.01
N SER A 127 6.38 -9.64 -5.36
CA SER A 127 7.11 -10.88 -5.64
C SER A 127 8.07 -11.18 -4.50
N LEU A 128 8.12 -12.45 -4.10
CA LEU A 128 9.07 -12.92 -3.10
C LEU A 128 10.27 -13.52 -3.79
N SER A 129 11.45 -13.02 -3.47
CA SER A 129 12.72 -13.50 -3.99
C SER A 129 13.45 -14.38 -2.98
N LYS A 130 14.15 -15.38 -3.47
CA LYS A 130 15.11 -16.15 -2.68
C LYS A 130 16.50 -15.50 -2.66
N THR A 131 16.71 -14.52 -3.53
CA THR A 131 17.96 -13.76 -3.59
C THR A 131 18.00 -12.81 -2.40
N LYS A 132 19.14 -12.76 -1.72
CA LYS A 132 19.32 -11.79 -0.63
C LYS A 132 19.28 -10.38 -1.23
N GLY A 133 18.26 -9.62 -0.85
CA GLY A 133 18.11 -8.22 -1.25
C GLY A 133 19.10 -7.28 -0.55
N GLN A 134 18.91 -5.99 -0.71
CA GLN A 134 19.65 -4.98 0.03
C GLN A 134 19.39 -5.17 1.55
N PRO A 135 20.33 -4.80 2.42
CA PRO A 135 20.09 -4.83 3.86
C PRO A 135 18.81 -4.08 4.21
N SER A 136 18.07 -4.58 5.19
CA SER A 136 16.89 -3.85 5.66
C SER A 136 17.31 -2.48 6.20
N LYS A 137 16.40 -1.51 6.21
CA LYS A 137 16.70 -0.17 6.75
C LYS A 137 17.25 -0.23 8.17
N LYS A 138 16.74 -1.15 8.96
CA LYS A 138 17.22 -1.37 10.32
C LYS A 138 18.62 -1.93 10.38
N GLU A 139 18.96 -2.86 9.49
CA GLU A 139 20.32 -3.39 9.37
C GLU A 139 21.29 -2.31 8.89
N GLU A 140 20.88 -1.46 7.93
CA GLU A 140 21.69 -0.32 7.48
C GLU A 140 21.99 0.63 8.63
N GLU A 141 20.99 1.03 9.43
CA GLU A 141 21.18 1.89 10.60
C GLU A 141 22.16 1.27 11.61
N ILE A 142 22.01 -0.02 11.89
CA ILE A 142 22.89 -0.74 12.82
C ILE A 142 24.32 -0.79 12.28
N ASN A 143 24.50 -1.06 10.99
CA ASN A 143 25.82 -1.12 10.37
C ASN A 143 26.48 0.26 10.37
N GLN A 144 25.76 1.32 9.95
CA GLN A 144 26.26 2.69 10.02
C GLN A 144 26.69 3.09 11.42
N LYS A 145 25.90 2.71 12.43
CA LYS A 145 26.25 2.99 13.83
C LYS A 145 27.50 2.22 14.28
N LYS A 146 27.66 0.98 13.87
CA LYS A 146 28.86 0.18 14.12
C LYS A 146 30.10 0.80 13.49
N ASP A 147 29.99 1.21 12.23
CA ASP A 147 31.07 1.82 11.46
C ASP A 147 31.51 3.15 12.10
N LEU A 148 30.56 3.96 12.56
CA LEU A 148 30.84 5.20 13.30
C LEU A 148 31.59 4.92 14.61
N ILE A 149 31.13 3.95 15.39
CA ILE A 149 31.77 3.56 16.66
C ILE A 149 33.21 3.06 16.39
N GLU A 150 33.40 2.25 15.38
CA GLU A 150 34.71 1.73 14.98
C GLU A 150 35.64 2.85 14.51
N SER A 151 35.15 3.76 13.70
CA SER A 151 35.89 4.95 13.25
C SER A 151 36.39 5.80 14.43
N VAL A 152 35.52 6.05 15.42
CA VAL A 152 35.89 6.79 16.63
C VAL A 152 36.90 6.03 17.47
N LYS A 153 36.73 4.71 17.66
CA LYS A 153 37.70 3.87 18.38
C LYS A 153 39.09 3.89 17.75
N ASN A 154 39.17 3.99 16.44
CA ASN A 154 40.43 4.05 15.72
C ASN A 154 41.05 5.45 15.69
N SER A 155 40.32 6.49 16.09
CA SER A 155 40.81 7.86 16.12
C SER A 155 41.93 8.09 17.14
N SER A 156 42.84 9.06 16.86
CA SER A 156 43.88 9.44 17.79
C SER A 156 43.32 10.00 19.09
N ILE A 157 42.23 10.76 19.00
CA ILE A 157 41.57 11.37 20.16
C ILE A 157 41.10 10.30 21.15
N TYR A 158 40.46 9.24 20.68
CA TYR A 158 40.00 8.15 21.55
C TYR A 158 41.17 7.42 22.20
N LYS A 159 42.25 7.18 21.44
CA LYS A 159 43.47 6.56 21.99
C LYS A 159 44.14 7.44 23.05
N ASP A 160 44.15 8.77 22.90
CA ASP A 160 44.69 9.68 23.87
C ASP A 160 43.82 9.77 25.15
N ILE A 161 42.48 9.68 24.98
CA ILE A 161 41.56 9.56 26.11
C ILE A 161 41.86 8.29 26.92
N LEU A 162 42.02 7.14 26.26
CA LEU A 162 42.32 5.87 26.93
C LEU A 162 43.69 5.89 27.67
N LYS A 163 44.66 6.65 27.20
CA LYS A 163 45.92 6.82 27.94
C LYS A 163 45.73 7.57 29.26
N SER A 164 44.81 8.55 29.27
CA SER A 164 44.55 9.37 30.46
C SER A 164 43.49 8.71 31.36
N PHE A 165 42.57 7.94 30.77
CA PHE A 165 41.46 7.28 31.44
C PHE A 165 41.33 5.83 30.91
N PRO A 166 42.10 4.88 31.45
CA PRO A 166 42.12 3.49 30.95
C PRO A 166 40.79 2.77 31.03
N ASP A 167 39.90 3.19 31.94
CA ASP A 167 38.59 2.60 32.15
C ASP A 167 37.47 3.27 31.36
N ALA A 168 37.81 4.21 30.44
CA ALA A 168 36.81 4.91 29.61
C ALA A 168 36.22 3.97 28.57
N GLU A 169 34.90 3.89 28.54
CA GLU A 169 34.15 3.14 27.54
C GLU A 169 33.39 4.07 26.58
N LEU A 170 33.44 3.76 25.30
CA LEU A 170 32.67 4.47 24.29
C LEU A 170 31.26 3.88 24.26
N PHE A 171 30.28 4.64 24.75
CA PHE A 171 28.90 4.19 24.89
C PHE A 171 28.06 4.48 23.63
N ASP A 172 28.19 5.70 23.05
CA ASP A 172 27.41 6.10 21.87
C ASP A 172 28.16 7.16 21.07
N VAL A 173 27.87 7.18 19.76
CA VAL A 173 28.41 8.16 18.82
C VAL A 173 27.26 8.76 18.02
N LYS A 174 27.20 10.07 17.97
CA LYS A 174 26.22 10.80 17.13
C LYS A 174 26.97 11.62 16.10
N PRO A 175 26.56 11.57 14.83
CA PRO A 175 27.13 12.45 13.83
C PRO A 175 26.81 13.90 14.18
N ARG A 176 27.78 14.79 13.97
CA ARG A 176 27.54 16.23 14.11
C ARG A 176 26.56 16.67 13.04
N LYS A 177 25.43 17.25 13.43
CA LYS A 177 24.57 17.94 12.48
C LYS A 177 25.32 19.21 12.04
N GLU A 178 25.64 19.28 10.78
CA GLU A 178 26.05 20.56 10.18
C GLU A 178 24.76 21.37 10.01
N ASP A 179 24.71 22.52 10.72
CA ASP A 179 23.64 23.51 10.59
C ASP A 179 23.78 24.30 9.30
#